data_435379b6365d399008d7e68858edb464
#
_entry.id   435379b6365d399008d7e68858edb464
#
_cell.length_a   1.000
_cell.length_b   1.000
_cell.length_c   1.000
_cell.angle_alpha   90.00
_cell.angle_beta   90.00
_cell.angle_gamma   90.00
#
_symmetry.space_group_name_H-M   'P 1'
#
loop_
_entity.id
_entity.type
_entity.pdbx_description
1 polymer ?
#
loop_
_entity_poly.entity_id
_entity_poly.type
_entity_poly.pdbx_seq_one_letter_code
_entity_poly.pdbx_strand_id
1 'polypeptide(L)'
;YRLRTRDLYLALLQSESTIDTPPGADRLIQKILKRTHRLRLLGFAEKSFAYTPEALSRFVETRHRNEVGRYRPLKGTPKINKAFCQWAILQLAPAILVDGAWLASIPSAAEKLGPVRRHLLKIYVDELGHGREDWNHPNVYRRLLESQGLSLPNFTTEAFAHHPALLGAAFELPVYLLTMGLLIDRYLPELLGLNLAIELSGLGASYMRAIDILRHHGMDPTIVELHLSIDNLATGHAARARDAIVLYLEEVRQRQGAPAVDRVWKRIWLGYQSLHAATLSLSLGIVSRYVLHRAGRRVDSHAESWI
;
A
#
# COMPACT_ATOMS: atom_id res chain seq x y z
N TYR A 1 -27.19 3.54 7.21
CA TYR A 1 -26.29 2.66 7.98
C TYR A 1 -24.85 2.92 7.55
N ARG A 2 -23.96 3.26 8.48
CA ARG A 2 -22.53 3.49 8.22
C ARG A 2 -21.79 2.23 8.70
N LEU A 3 -21.36 1.41 7.76
CA LEU A 3 -20.50 0.27 8.09
C LEU A 3 -19.21 0.76 8.79
N ARG A 4 -18.76 0.05 9.82
CA ARG A 4 -17.43 0.26 10.41
C ARG A 4 -16.37 -0.21 9.42
N THR A 5 -15.13 0.27 9.54
CA THR A 5 -14.05 -0.04 8.59
C THR A 5 -13.81 -1.54 8.45
N ARG A 6 -13.93 -2.32 9.54
CA ARG A 6 -13.78 -3.78 9.52
C ARG A 6 -14.92 -4.49 8.79
N ASP A 7 -16.16 -4.04 8.99
CA ASP A 7 -17.33 -4.59 8.29
C ASP A 7 -17.27 -4.25 6.79
N LEU A 8 -16.76 -3.06 6.46
CA LEU A 8 -16.54 -2.64 5.07
C LEU A 8 -15.44 -3.45 4.39
N TYR A 9 -14.36 -3.80 5.11
CA TYR A 9 -13.32 -4.70 4.62
C TYR A 9 -13.93 -6.05 4.19
N LEU A 10 -14.72 -6.66 5.06
CA LEU A 10 -15.37 -7.94 4.78
C LEU A 10 -16.34 -7.85 3.60
N ALA A 11 -17.19 -6.81 3.58
CA ALA A 11 -18.15 -6.59 2.49
C ALA A 11 -17.44 -6.40 1.13
N LEU A 12 -16.29 -5.71 1.09
CA LEU A 12 -15.50 -5.51 -0.13
C LEU A 12 -14.87 -6.80 -0.64
N LEU A 13 -14.42 -7.69 0.26
CA LEU A 13 -13.87 -9.00 -0.12
C LEU A 13 -14.94 -9.95 -0.65
N GLN A 14 -16.21 -9.74 -0.28
CA GLN A 14 -17.35 -10.53 -0.73
C GLN A 14 -18.04 -9.93 -1.97
N SER A 15 -17.64 -8.72 -2.39
CA SER A 15 -18.22 -8.03 -3.54
C SER A 15 -17.63 -8.56 -4.84
N GLU A 16 -18.46 -9.13 -5.70
CA GLU A 16 -18.02 -9.69 -6.99
C GLU A 16 -18.10 -8.68 -8.14
N SER A 17 -18.75 -7.52 -7.95
CA SER A 17 -18.93 -6.54 -9.02
C SER A 17 -19.04 -5.10 -8.52
N THR A 18 -18.82 -4.15 -9.44
CA THR A 18 -18.99 -2.70 -9.18
C THR A 18 -20.43 -2.31 -8.88
N ILE A 19 -21.40 -3.12 -9.31
CA ILE A 19 -22.85 -2.90 -9.10
C ILE A 19 -23.17 -3.04 -7.60
N ASP A 20 -22.47 -3.95 -6.91
CA ASP A 20 -22.67 -4.27 -5.51
C ASP A 20 -21.71 -3.50 -4.58
N THR A 21 -21.28 -2.30 -4.99
CA THR A 21 -20.37 -1.49 -4.17
C THR A 21 -20.95 -1.27 -2.78
N PRO A 22 -20.27 -1.74 -1.71
CA PRO A 22 -20.79 -1.64 -0.36
C PRO A 22 -21.08 -0.20 0.05
N PRO A 23 -22.19 0.08 0.76
CA PRO A 23 -22.50 1.40 1.25
C PRO A 23 -21.38 1.99 2.11
N GLY A 24 -20.86 3.14 1.72
CA GLY A 24 -19.78 3.82 2.44
C GLY A 24 -18.39 3.65 1.84
N ALA A 25 -18.18 2.72 0.89
CA ALA A 25 -16.89 2.53 0.22
C ALA A 25 -16.39 3.83 -0.45
N ASP A 26 -17.19 4.43 -1.33
CA ASP A 26 -16.84 5.71 -1.96
C ASP A 26 -16.59 6.83 -0.94
N ARG A 27 -17.37 6.87 0.16
CA ARG A 27 -17.16 7.88 1.23
C ARG A 27 -15.80 7.73 1.91
N LEU A 28 -15.26 6.52 2.01
CA LEU A 28 -13.92 6.31 2.56
C LEU A 28 -12.86 6.91 1.63
N ILE A 29 -12.96 6.68 0.31
CA ILE A 29 -12.06 7.33 -0.65
C ILE A 29 -12.12 8.84 -0.48
N GLN A 30 -13.33 9.42 -0.49
CA GLN A 30 -13.51 10.87 -0.33
C GLN A 30 -12.95 11.38 1.01
N LYS A 31 -13.10 10.64 2.09
CA LYS A 31 -12.52 10.96 3.41
C LYS A 31 -10.99 11.00 3.35
N ILE A 32 -10.37 9.99 2.72
CA ILE A 32 -8.91 9.92 2.60
C ILE A 32 -8.39 11.05 1.71
N LEU A 33 -9.00 11.29 0.54
CA LEU A 33 -8.61 12.38 -0.35
C LEU A 33 -8.77 13.77 0.31
N LYS A 34 -9.84 13.99 1.09
CA LYS A 34 -10.00 15.20 1.90
C LYS A 34 -8.92 15.33 2.98
N ARG A 35 -8.56 14.23 3.66
CA ARG A 35 -7.47 14.21 4.63
C ARG A 35 -6.14 14.54 3.95
N THR A 36 -5.87 13.96 2.79
CA THR A 36 -4.69 14.26 1.97
C THR A 36 -4.60 15.75 1.64
N HIS A 37 -5.71 16.34 1.21
CA HIS A 37 -5.75 17.77 0.93
C HIS A 37 -5.44 18.63 2.17
N ARG A 38 -5.97 18.27 3.34
CA ARG A 38 -5.67 18.97 4.61
C ARG A 38 -4.20 18.83 4.99
N LEU A 39 -3.62 17.64 4.89
CA LEU A 39 -2.19 17.42 5.17
C LEU A 39 -1.31 18.26 4.25
N ARG A 40 -1.69 18.40 2.96
CA ARG A 40 -1.01 19.27 2.00
C ARG A 40 -1.05 20.74 2.42
N LEU A 41 -2.21 21.24 2.84
CA LEU A 41 -2.36 22.62 3.31
C LEU A 41 -1.52 22.91 4.57
N LEU A 42 -1.36 21.90 5.43
CA LEU A 42 -0.54 21.99 6.64
C LEU A 42 0.97 21.76 6.40
N GLY A 43 1.39 21.55 5.13
CA GLY A 43 2.79 21.32 4.78
C GLY A 43 3.33 19.92 5.05
N PHE A 44 2.48 18.95 5.39
CA PHE A 44 2.86 17.56 5.67
C PHE A 44 2.84 16.65 4.44
N ALA A 45 2.62 17.19 3.25
CA ALA A 45 2.64 16.43 2.01
C ALA A 45 3.70 16.98 1.06
N GLU A 46 4.24 16.10 0.22
CA GLU A 46 5.23 16.44 -0.79
C GLU A 46 4.68 17.48 -1.78
N LYS A 47 5.50 18.48 -2.13
CA LYS A 47 5.07 19.56 -3.03
C LYS A 47 4.86 19.03 -4.45
N SER A 48 3.77 19.45 -5.09
CA SER A 48 3.54 19.15 -6.51
C SER A 48 4.46 19.98 -7.40
N PHE A 49 4.65 19.49 -8.61
CA PHE A 49 5.40 20.18 -9.67
C PHE A 49 4.55 20.26 -10.97
N ALA A 50 4.95 21.11 -11.90
CA ALA A 50 4.35 21.14 -13.22
C ALA A 50 4.72 19.87 -13.97
N TYR A 51 3.70 19.19 -14.53
CA TYR A 51 3.92 17.93 -15.23
C TYR A 51 4.62 18.12 -16.56
N THR A 52 5.70 17.41 -16.74
CA THR A 52 6.21 16.91 -18.02
C THR A 52 6.71 15.46 -17.82
N PRO A 53 6.80 14.65 -18.87
CA PRO A 53 7.37 13.30 -18.74
C PRO A 53 8.75 13.28 -18.09
N GLU A 54 9.60 14.26 -18.45
CA GLU A 54 10.96 14.38 -17.91
C GLU A 54 10.96 14.83 -16.44
N ALA A 55 10.03 15.71 -16.05
CA ALA A 55 9.87 16.12 -14.65
C ALA A 55 9.43 14.96 -13.77
N LEU A 56 8.50 14.12 -14.25
CA LEU A 56 8.07 12.91 -13.56
C LEU A 56 9.22 11.90 -13.46
N SER A 57 9.97 11.67 -14.52
CA SER A 57 11.13 10.76 -14.52
C SER A 57 12.19 11.23 -13.51
N ARG A 58 12.55 12.52 -13.54
CA ARG A 58 13.50 13.11 -12.56
C ARG A 58 12.99 13.00 -11.13
N PHE A 59 11.68 13.17 -10.91
CA PHE A 59 11.09 13.01 -9.59
C PHE A 59 11.27 11.57 -9.09
N VAL A 60 10.91 10.57 -9.88
CA VAL A 60 11.02 9.13 -9.55
C VAL A 60 12.48 8.75 -9.26
N GLU A 61 13.41 9.14 -10.12
CA GLU A 61 14.84 8.88 -9.93
C GLU A 61 15.42 9.54 -8.68
N THR A 62 15.04 10.81 -8.45
CA THR A 62 15.51 11.57 -7.28
C THR A 62 14.94 10.96 -5.99
N ARG A 63 13.66 10.57 -6.00
CA ARG A 63 13.02 9.92 -4.87
C ARG A 63 13.72 8.60 -4.53
N HIS A 64 13.92 7.74 -5.51
CA HIS A 64 14.65 6.49 -5.35
C HIS A 64 16.06 6.72 -4.79
N ARG A 65 16.85 7.60 -5.42
CA ARG A 65 18.22 7.90 -4.97
C ARG A 65 18.26 8.39 -3.53
N ASN A 66 17.34 9.27 -3.16
CA ASN A 66 17.25 9.80 -1.81
C ASN A 66 16.87 8.72 -0.79
N GLU A 67 15.91 7.85 -1.13
CA GLU A 67 15.48 6.78 -0.23
C GLU A 67 16.59 5.74 -0.05
N VAL A 68 17.23 5.28 -1.12
CA VAL A 68 18.37 4.35 -1.03
C VAL A 68 19.53 4.99 -0.29
N GLY A 69 19.85 6.26 -0.57
CA GLY A 69 20.95 6.98 0.07
C GLY A 69 20.78 7.21 1.59
N ARG A 70 19.56 7.11 2.11
CA ARG A 70 19.26 7.18 3.55
C ARG A 70 19.53 5.88 4.28
N TYR A 71 19.65 4.76 3.57
CA TYR A 71 19.91 3.49 4.23
C TYR A 71 21.27 3.48 4.92
N ARG A 72 21.25 2.95 6.13
CA ARG A 72 22.45 2.62 6.91
C ARG A 72 22.25 1.23 7.48
N PRO A 73 23.16 0.28 7.22
CA PRO A 73 23.09 -1.07 7.76
C PRO A 73 22.91 -1.06 9.29
N LEU A 74 22.18 -2.02 9.79
CA LEU A 74 22.00 -2.18 11.23
C LEU A 74 23.36 -2.51 11.88
N LYS A 75 23.73 -1.69 12.86
CA LYS A 75 24.92 -1.95 13.70
C LYS A 75 24.46 -2.37 15.08
N GLY A 76 24.80 -3.60 15.48
CA GLY A 76 24.39 -4.15 16.78
C GLY A 76 22.90 -4.47 16.89
N THR A 77 22.39 -4.48 18.12
CA THR A 77 20.99 -4.85 18.42
C THR A 77 20.02 -3.74 18.03
N PRO A 78 18.94 -4.06 17.29
CA PRO A 78 17.92 -3.08 16.95
C PRO A 78 17.21 -2.56 18.21
N LYS A 79 16.73 -1.30 18.14
CA LYS A 79 15.96 -0.70 19.24
C LYS A 79 14.57 -1.33 19.41
N ILE A 80 14.11 -2.08 18.43
CA ILE A 80 12.85 -2.81 18.39
C ILE A 80 13.14 -4.24 18.78
N ASN A 81 12.55 -4.75 19.86
CA ASN A 81 12.70 -6.14 20.27
C ASN A 81 11.82 -7.07 19.40
N LYS A 82 12.04 -8.39 19.54
CA LYS A 82 11.34 -9.41 18.75
C LYS A 82 9.82 -9.35 18.93
N ALA A 83 9.34 -9.24 20.16
CA ALA A 83 7.91 -9.20 20.47
C ALA A 83 7.21 -7.98 19.84
N PHE A 84 7.84 -6.79 19.87
CA PHE A 84 7.31 -5.61 19.20
C PHE A 84 7.33 -5.78 17.67
N CYS A 85 8.38 -6.41 17.11
CA CYS A 85 8.45 -6.72 15.68
C CYS A 85 7.33 -7.67 15.27
N GLN A 86 7.09 -8.76 16.01
CA GLN A 86 5.99 -9.69 15.81
C GLN A 86 4.63 -8.98 15.86
N TRP A 87 4.43 -8.13 16.86
CA TRP A 87 3.20 -7.35 16.94
C TRP A 87 3.05 -6.38 15.74
N ALA A 88 4.12 -5.72 15.30
CA ALA A 88 4.08 -4.77 14.18
C ALA A 88 3.74 -5.48 12.86
N ILE A 89 4.39 -6.61 12.56
CA ILE A 89 4.05 -7.39 11.35
C ILE A 89 2.60 -7.91 11.41
N LEU A 90 2.10 -8.28 12.59
CA LEU A 90 0.70 -8.66 12.73
C LEU A 90 -0.25 -7.52 12.32
N GLN A 91 0.08 -6.25 12.65
CA GLN A 91 -0.76 -5.10 12.27
C GLN A 91 -0.75 -4.80 10.77
N LEU A 92 0.24 -5.26 10.02
CA LEU A 92 0.30 -5.10 8.56
C LEU A 92 -0.50 -6.18 7.82
N ALA A 93 -0.88 -7.27 8.48
CA ALA A 93 -1.57 -8.40 7.86
C ALA A 93 -2.82 -8.00 7.06
N PRO A 94 -3.75 -7.15 7.54
CA PRO A 94 -4.94 -6.79 6.77
C PRO A 94 -4.63 -6.14 5.41
N ALA A 95 -3.49 -5.44 5.29
CA ALA A 95 -3.09 -4.79 4.04
C ALA A 95 -2.33 -5.75 3.12
N ILE A 96 -1.35 -6.51 3.65
CA ILE A 96 -0.49 -7.34 2.81
C ILE A 96 -1.19 -8.64 2.37
N LEU A 97 -2.16 -9.13 3.12
CA LEU A 97 -2.97 -10.29 2.70
C LEU A 97 -3.93 -9.97 1.54
N VAL A 98 -4.10 -8.70 1.18
CA VAL A 98 -4.84 -8.24 -0.01
C VAL A 98 -3.93 -7.46 -0.96
N ASP A 99 -2.64 -7.76 -0.96
CA ASP A 99 -1.67 -7.09 -1.84
C ASP A 99 -2.04 -7.27 -3.31
N GLY A 100 -1.83 -6.22 -4.12
CA GLY A 100 -2.30 -6.18 -5.50
C GLY A 100 -3.80 -5.83 -5.69
N ALA A 101 -4.62 -5.86 -4.63
CA ALA A 101 -6.08 -5.71 -4.74
C ALA A 101 -6.56 -4.40 -5.38
N TRP A 102 -5.76 -3.32 -5.32
CA TRP A 102 -6.08 -2.05 -6.01
C TRP A 102 -6.04 -2.18 -7.53
N LEU A 103 -5.48 -3.28 -8.06
CA LEU A 103 -5.39 -3.59 -9.49
C LEU A 103 -6.29 -4.77 -9.92
N ALA A 104 -7.01 -5.39 -8.99
CA ALA A 104 -7.75 -6.63 -9.23
C ALA A 104 -8.83 -6.51 -10.33
N SER A 105 -9.42 -5.33 -10.51
CA SER A 105 -10.45 -5.10 -11.53
C SER A 105 -9.91 -4.81 -12.94
N ILE A 106 -8.58 -4.73 -13.11
CA ILE A 106 -7.98 -4.46 -14.43
C ILE A 106 -8.28 -5.54 -15.46
N PRO A 107 -8.18 -6.86 -15.15
CA PRO A 107 -8.48 -7.92 -16.10
C PRO A 107 -9.93 -7.96 -16.57
N SER A 108 -10.89 -7.60 -15.72
CA SER A 108 -12.32 -7.64 -16.03
C SER A 108 -12.77 -6.59 -17.06
N ALA A 109 -12.01 -5.51 -17.22
CA ALA A 109 -12.29 -4.44 -18.20
C ALA A 109 -11.63 -4.68 -19.57
N ALA A 110 -11.21 -5.91 -19.88
CA ALA A 110 -10.14 -6.23 -20.80
C ALA A 110 -10.53 -6.55 -22.24
N GLU A 111 -11.72 -6.24 -22.73
CA GLU A 111 -11.98 -6.43 -24.17
C GLU A 111 -11.01 -5.64 -25.07
N LYS A 112 -10.43 -4.54 -24.57
CA LYS A 112 -9.30 -3.84 -25.21
C LYS A 112 -8.38 -3.27 -24.14
N LEU A 113 -7.43 -4.05 -23.63
CA LEU A 113 -6.36 -3.55 -22.78
C LEU A 113 -5.53 -2.49 -23.51
N GLY A 114 -5.87 -1.23 -23.30
CA GLY A 114 -5.03 -0.10 -23.70
C GLY A 114 -3.64 -0.15 -23.02
N PRO A 115 -2.66 0.62 -23.53
CA PRO A 115 -1.29 0.56 -23.03
C PRO A 115 -1.18 0.85 -21.54
N VAL A 116 -1.97 1.77 -20.99
CA VAL A 116 -2.01 2.09 -19.56
C VAL A 116 -2.35 0.86 -18.73
N ARG A 117 -3.46 0.19 -19.05
CA ARG A 117 -3.92 -0.99 -18.30
C ARG A 117 -2.96 -2.17 -18.42
N ARG A 118 -2.22 -2.29 -19.54
CA ARG A 118 -1.17 -3.32 -19.70
C ARG A 118 -0.02 -3.15 -18.71
N HIS A 119 0.40 -1.91 -18.40
CA HIS A 119 1.42 -1.67 -17.39
C HIS A 119 0.92 -2.07 -15.99
N LEU A 120 -0.30 -1.68 -15.65
CA LEU A 120 -0.91 -2.03 -14.37
C LEU A 120 -1.16 -3.55 -14.22
N LEU A 121 -1.59 -4.23 -15.30
CA LEU A 121 -1.77 -5.68 -15.29
C LEU A 121 -0.47 -6.43 -15.04
N LYS A 122 0.66 -5.95 -15.60
CA LYS A 122 1.96 -6.57 -15.33
C LYS A 122 2.34 -6.46 -13.87
N ILE A 123 2.11 -5.31 -13.22
CA ILE A 123 2.30 -5.14 -11.79
C ILE A 123 1.41 -6.15 -11.04
N TYR A 124 0.13 -6.20 -11.35
CA TYR A 124 -0.81 -7.12 -10.70
C TYR A 124 -0.41 -8.59 -10.80
N VAL A 125 0.04 -9.04 -11.98
CA VAL A 125 0.51 -10.42 -12.20
C VAL A 125 1.75 -10.71 -11.36
N ASP A 126 2.66 -9.73 -11.22
CA ASP A 126 3.86 -9.86 -10.39
C ASP A 126 3.48 -9.97 -8.90
N GLU A 127 2.50 -9.18 -8.39
CA GLU A 127 1.96 -9.29 -7.02
C GLU A 127 1.35 -10.68 -6.75
N LEU A 128 0.72 -11.26 -7.75
CA LEU A 128 0.19 -12.63 -7.68
C LEU A 128 1.25 -13.72 -7.85
N GLY A 129 2.54 -13.35 -7.99
CA GLY A 129 3.66 -14.28 -8.13
C GLY A 129 3.65 -15.06 -9.43
N HIS A 130 3.07 -14.53 -10.52
CA HIS A 130 2.91 -15.23 -11.80
C HIS A 130 2.21 -16.61 -11.70
N GLY A 131 1.30 -16.74 -10.73
CA GLY A 131 0.62 -18.00 -10.42
C GLY A 131 1.44 -18.98 -9.58
N ARG A 132 2.61 -18.59 -9.10
CA ARG A 132 3.44 -19.39 -8.17
C ARG A 132 3.10 -19.03 -6.73
N GLU A 133 2.73 -20.03 -5.93
CA GLU A 133 2.37 -19.82 -4.52
C GLU A 133 3.52 -19.27 -3.67
N ASP A 134 4.75 -19.68 -3.99
CA ASP A 134 5.96 -19.28 -3.27
C ASP A 134 6.38 -17.83 -3.55
N TRP A 135 5.84 -17.20 -4.60
CA TRP A 135 6.08 -15.80 -4.97
C TRP A 135 4.84 -14.91 -4.80
N ASN A 136 3.69 -15.49 -4.52
CA ASN A 136 2.48 -14.73 -4.23
C ASN A 136 2.63 -13.99 -2.91
N HIS A 137 2.57 -12.66 -2.93
CA HIS A 137 2.85 -11.82 -1.78
C HIS A 137 1.99 -12.14 -0.56
N PRO A 138 0.65 -12.26 -0.66
CA PRO A 138 -0.19 -12.72 0.44
C PRO A 138 0.26 -14.05 1.05
N ASN A 139 0.64 -15.03 0.23
CA ASN A 139 1.09 -16.34 0.71
C ASN A 139 2.46 -16.27 1.40
N VAL A 140 3.40 -15.51 0.83
CA VAL A 140 4.72 -15.27 1.44
C VAL A 140 4.56 -14.62 2.81
N TYR A 141 3.67 -13.61 2.90
CA TYR A 141 3.41 -12.93 4.16
C TYR A 141 2.75 -13.83 5.20
N ARG A 142 1.78 -14.64 4.78
CA ARG A 142 1.14 -15.63 5.67
C ARG A 142 2.17 -16.59 6.26
N ARG A 143 3.09 -17.13 5.44
CA ARG A 143 4.18 -18.00 5.92
C ARG A 143 5.09 -17.29 6.92
N LEU A 144 5.39 -15.99 6.71
CA LEU A 144 6.13 -15.21 7.71
C LEU A 144 5.40 -15.19 9.05
N LEU A 145 4.10 -14.88 9.06
CA LEU A 145 3.30 -14.87 10.30
C LEU A 145 3.29 -16.25 10.97
N GLU A 146 2.97 -17.32 10.23
CA GLU A 146 2.93 -18.69 10.71
C GLU A 146 4.28 -19.15 11.30
N SER A 147 5.40 -18.78 10.65
CA SER A 147 6.75 -19.08 11.16
C SER A 147 7.07 -18.43 12.50
N GLN A 148 6.35 -17.37 12.84
CA GLN A 148 6.48 -16.67 14.12
C GLN A 148 5.41 -17.10 15.16
N GLY A 149 4.64 -18.15 14.89
CA GLY A 149 3.54 -18.60 15.74
C GLY A 149 2.33 -17.67 15.75
N LEU A 150 2.25 -16.73 14.79
CA LEU A 150 1.15 -15.78 14.65
C LEU A 150 0.08 -16.35 13.73
N SER A 151 -0.80 -17.17 14.28
CA SER A 151 -1.91 -17.75 13.53
C SER A 151 -3.09 -16.78 13.49
N LEU A 152 -3.51 -16.38 12.28
CA LEU A 152 -4.71 -15.60 12.04
C LEU A 152 -5.77 -16.44 11.32
N PRO A 153 -7.06 -16.19 11.57
CA PRO A 153 -8.13 -16.76 10.75
C PRO A 153 -7.96 -16.38 9.28
N ASN A 154 -8.65 -17.07 8.38
CA ASN A 154 -8.65 -16.71 6.97
C ASN A 154 -9.11 -15.24 6.81
N PHE A 155 -8.35 -14.45 6.06
CA PHE A 155 -8.54 -13.00 5.90
C PHE A 155 -9.90 -12.61 5.28
N THR A 156 -10.61 -13.56 4.65
CA THR A 156 -11.95 -13.35 4.09
C THR A 156 -13.08 -13.57 5.11
N THR A 157 -12.77 -13.88 6.37
CA THR A 157 -13.74 -14.23 7.40
C THR A 157 -14.01 -13.11 8.39
N GLU A 158 -15.19 -13.17 9.01
CA GLU A 158 -15.57 -12.27 10.11
C GLU A 158 -14.61 -12.40 11.31
N ALA A 159 -14.17 -13.63 11.60
CA ALA A 159 -13.19 -13.91 12.66
C ALA A 159 -11.88 -13.14 12.47
N PHE A 160 -11.41 -12.98 11.23
CA PHE A 160 -10.25 -12.14 10.92
C PHE A 160 -10.58 -10.65 11.05
N ALA A 161 -11.65 -10.19 10.42
CA ALA A 161 -12.02 -8.78 10.42
C ALA A 161 -12.22 -8.24 11.84
N HIS A 162 -12.71 -9.05 12.76
CA HIS A 162 -12.94 -8.70 14.16
C HIS A 162 -11.90 -9.27 15.13
N HIS A 163 -10.76 -9.77 14.62
CA HIS A 163 -9.72 -10.34 15.47
C HIS A 163 -9.22 -9.32 16.50
N PRO A 164 -9.18 -9.66 17.81
CA PRO A 164 -8.90 -8.72 18.90
C PRO A 164 -7.47 -8.17 18.87
N ALA A 165 -6.50 -8.95 18.37
CA ALA A 165 -5.11 -8.53 18.28
C ALA A 165 -4.84 -7.49 17.17
N LEU A 166 -5.77 -7.30 16.21
CA LEU A 166 -5.63 -6.34 15.13
C LEU A 166 -6.21 -4.98 15.52
N LEU A 167 -5.48 -3.91 15.27
CA LEU A 167 -5.98 -2.55 15.45
C LEU A 167 -7.04 -2.22 14.40
N GLY A 168 -8.07 -1.47 14.77
CA GLY A 168 -9.05 -0.96 13.80
C GLY A 168 -8.42 -0.10 12.71
N ALA A 169 -7.35 0.63 13.04
CA ALA A 169 -6.57 1.43 12.09
C ALA A 169 -5.84 0.59 11.03
N ALA A 170 -5.56 -0.69 11.29
CA ALA A 170 -4.92 -1.60 10.34
C ALA A 170 -5.79 -1.89 9.11
N PHE A 171 -7.10 -1.66 9.22
CA PHE A 171 -8.06 -1.89 8.13
C PHE A 171 -8.30 -0.66 7.23
N GLU A 172 -7.78 0.53 7.57
CA GLU A 172 -8.05 1.74 6.78
C GLU A 172 -7.39 1.67 5.39
N LEU A 173 -6.12 1.26 5.32
CA LEU A 173 -5.41 1.10 4.06
C LEU A 173 -6.02 0.01 3.17
N PRO A 174 -6.19 -1.26 3.62
CA PRO A 174 -6.74 -2.30 2.76
C PRO A 174 -8.15 -1.99 2.25
N VAL A 175 -9.01 -1.38 3.05
CA VAL A 175 -10.33 -0.93 2.59
C VAL A 175 -10.20 0.14 1.51
N TYR A 176 -9.25 1.06 1.66
CA TYR A 176 -8.97 2.08 0.63
C TYR A 176 -8.49 1.44 -0.67
N LEU A 177 -7.55 0.48 -0.62
CA LEU A 177 -7.02 -0.23 -1.77
C LEU A 177 -8.12 -1.04 -2.49
N LEU A 178 -8.86 -1.85 -1.76
CA LEU A 178 -9.99 -2.65 -2.29
C LEU A 178 -11.03 -1.74 -2.96
N THR A 179 -11.39 -0.62 -2.32
CA THR A 179 -12.37 0.31 -2.90
C THR A 179 -11.84 1.00 -4.16
N MET A 180 -10.55 1.40 -4.18
CA MET A 180 -9.93 1.99 -5.36
C MET A 180 -9.89 1.01 -6.53
N GLY A 181 -9.59 -0.26 -6.27
CA GLY A 181 -9.65 -1.33 -7.27
C GLY A 181 -11.06 -1.54 -7.80
N LEU A 182 -12.06 -1.60 -6.92
CA LEU A 182 -13.46 -1.78 -7.30
C LEU A 182 -14.00 -0.62 -8.14
N LEU A 183 -13.61 0.63 -7.82
CA LEU A 183 -14.08 1.85 -8.49
C LEU A 183 -13.04 2.42 -9.46
N ILE A 184 -12.24 1.56 -10.09
CA ILE A 184 -11.08 1.95 -10.92
C ILE A 184 -11.45 2.93 -12.03
N ASP A 185 -12.58 2.75 -12.71
CA ASP A 185 -12.97 3.63 -13.82
C ASP A 185 -13.26 5.07 -13.36
N ARG A 186 -13.77 5.23 -12.15
CA ARG A 186 -14.06 6.54 -11.56
C ARG A 186 -12.82 7.23 -11.02
N TYR A 187 -11.90 6.46 -10.45
CA TYR A 187 -10.73 6.96 -9.73
C TYR A 187 -9.39 6.63 -10.41
N LEU A 188 -9.40 6.31 -11.70
CA LEU A 188 -8.19 5.94 -12.44
C LEU A 188 -7.04 6.95 -12.26
N PRO A 189 -7.23 8.27 -12.33
CA PRO A 189 -6.14 9.21 -12.08
C PRO A 189 -5.56 9.09 -10.68
N GLU A 190 -6.41 9.04 -9.65
CA GLU A 190 -5.96 8.90 -8.27
C GLU A 190 -5.30 7.54 -8.03
N LEU A 191 -5.81 6.46 -8.66
CA LEU A 191 -5.23 5.13 -8.58
C LEU A 191 -3.84 5.08 -9.22
N LEU A 192 -3.62 5.71 -10.36
CA LEU A 192 -2.30 5.80 -10.99
C LEU A 192 -1.27 6.46 -10.07
N GLY A 193 -1.67 7.54 -9.40
CA GLY A 193 -0.82 8.21 -8.42
C GLY A 193 -0.57 7.35 -7.17
N LEU A 194 -1.60 6.71 -6.63
CA LEU A 194 -1.52 5.81 -5.50
C LEU A 194 -0.60 4.62 -5.81
N ASN A 195 -0.77 4.00 -6.99
CA ASN A 195 0.10 2.92 -7.45
C ASN A 195 1.57 3.37 -7.49
N LEU A 196 1.87 4.53 -8.09
CA LEU A 196 3.24 5.06 -8.08
C LEU A 196 3.79 5.26 -6.65
N ALA A 197 2.95 5.70 -5.70
CA ALA A 197 3.37 5.87 -4.30
C ALA A 197 3.68 4.52 -3.64
N ILE A 198 2.90 3.49 -3.90
CA ILE A 198 3.11 2.12 -3.40
C ILE A 198 4.45 1.60 -3.94
N GLU A 199 4.66 1.62 -5.25
CA GLU A 199 5.85 1.09 -5.90
C GLU A 199 7.14 1.84 -5.49
N LEU A 200 7.05 3.14 -5.22
CA LEU A 200 8.18 3.91 -4.70
C LEU A 200 8.42 3.70 -3.21
N SER A 201 7.42 3.27 -2.44
CA SER A 201 7.61 3.00 -1.01
C SER A 201 8.44 1.74 -0.76
N GLY A 202 8.36 0.74 -1.65
CA GLY A 202 9.11 -0.51 -1.60
C GLY A 202 10.61 -0.37 -1.86
N LEU A 203 11.07 0.76 -2.39
CA LEU A 203 12.46 0.98 -2.84
C LEU A 203 13.39 1.60 -1.79
N GLY A 204 12.94 1.81 -0.56
CA GLY A 204 13.64 2.73 0.32
C GLY A 204 14.42 2.11 1.47
N ALA A 205 15.11 2.99 2.19
CA ALA A 205 15.86 2.67 3.41
C ALA A 205 15.01 1.96 4.48
N SER A 206 13.70 2.21 4.50
CA SER A 206 12.76 1.56 5.42
C SER A 206 12.67 0.05 5.17
N TYR A 207 12.58 -0.37 3.90
CA TYR A 207 12.54 -1.78 3.51
C TYR A 207 13.89 -2.47 3.77
N MET A 208 15.00 -1.86 3.37
CA MET A 208 16.34 -2.37 3.67
C MET A 208 16.56 -2.52 5.18
N ARG A 209 16.10 -1.55 5.98
CA ARG A 209 16.17 -1.62 7.43
C ARG A 209 15.22 -2.70 8.00
N ALA A 210 14.06 -2.91 7.41
CA ALA A 210 13.15 -4.00 7.80
C ALA A 210 13.81 -5.37 7.60
N ILE A 211 14.51 -5.59 6.48
CA ILE A 211 15.31 -6.82 6.25
C ILE A 211 16.33 -7.03 7.36
N ASP A 212 17.10 -6.00 7.70
CA ASP A 212 18.10 -6.10 8.78
C ASP A 212 17.46 -6.51 10.12
N ILE A 213 16.32 -5.90 10.47
CA ILE A 213 15.60 -6.17 11.72
C ILE A 213 14.99 -7.59 11.72
N LEU A 214 14.34 -7.99 10.63
CA LEU A 214 13.76 -9.33 10.49
C LEU A 214 14.85 -10.40 10.63
N ARG A 215 15.95 -10.27 9.90
CA ARG A 215 17.10 -11.19 9.98
C ARG A 215 17.70 -11.24 11.38
N HIS A 216 17.87 -10.07 12.04
CA HIS A 216 18.39 -10.02 13.41
C HIS A 216 17.51 -10.83 14.39
N HIS A 217 16.21 -10.84 14.21
CA HIS A 217 15.26 -11.58 15.05
C HIS A 217 14.99 -13.02 14.59
N GLY A 218 15.69 -13.49 13.54
CA GLY A 218 15.47 -14.83 12.97
C GLY A 218 14.11 -14.97 12.28
N MET A 219 13.62 -13.89 11.68
CA MET A 219 12.39 -13.84 10.89
C MET A 219 12.72 -13.84 9.41
N ASP A 220 11.89 -14.50 8.59
CA ASP A 220 12.06 -14.55 7.13
C ASP A 220 11.82 -13.17 6.48
N PRO A 221 12.79 -12.57 5.80
CA PRO A 221 12.65 -11.27 5.14
C PRO A 221 12.11 -11.37 3.72
N THR A 222 11.78 -12.56 3.21
CA THR A 222 11.49 -12.82 1.78
C THR A 222 10.46 -11.86 1.20
N ILE A 223 9.38 -11.55 1.94
CA ILE A 223 8.36 -10.61 1.43
C ILE A 223 8.95 -9.21 1.15
N VAL A 224 9.88 -8.74 1.98
CA VAL A 224 10.52 -7.42 1.80
C VAL A 224 11.56 -7.48 0.69
N GLU A 225 12.30 -8.59 0.57
CA GLU A 225 13.29 -8.82 -0.49
C GLU A 225 12.64 -8.90 -1.88
N LEU A 226 11.47 -9.55 -1.99
CA LEU A 226 10.69 -9.59 -3.23
C LEU A 226 10.38 -8.16 -3.71
N HIS A 227 9.84 -7.29 -2.87
CA HIS A 227 9.56 -5.90 -3.23
C HIS A 227 10.83 -5.17 -3.70
N LEU A 228 11.96 -5.28 -3.00
CA LEU A 228 13.21 -4.66 -3.44
C LEU A 228 13.69 -5.16 -4.82
N SER A 229 13.37 -6.40 -5.18
CA SER A 229 13.80 -7.00 -6.46
C SER A 229 12.94 -6.56 -7.64
N ILE A 230 11.61 -6.40 -7.43
CA ILE A 230 10.64 -6.11 -8.50
C ILE A 230 10.38 -4.61 -8.69
N ASP A 231 10.58 -3.78 -7.68
CA ASP A 231 10.28 -2.34 -7.70
C ASP A 231 11.39 -1.47 -8.33
N ASN A 232 12.26 -2.04 -9.16
CA ASN A 232 13.37 -1.30 -9.74
C ASN A 232 12.93 -0.22 -10.76
N LEU A 233 13.83 0.77 -11.02
CA LEU A 233 13.57 1.91 -11.89
C LEU A 233 13.74 1.62 -13.40
N ALA A 234 14.37 0.51 -13.77
CA ALA A 234 14.66 0.21 -15.17
C ALA A 234 13.45 -0.45 -15.86
N THR A 235 12.96 -1.55 -15.30
CA THR A 235 11.90 -2.37 -15.89
C THR A 235 10.87 -2.83 -14.85
N GLY A 236 11.09 -2.54 -13.58
CA GLY A 236 10.26 -2.96 -12.45
C GLY A 236 8.97 -2.13 -12.30
N HIS A 237 8.31 -2.33 -11.18
CA HIS A 237 7.00 -1.74 -10.91
C HIS A 237 7.02 -0.21 -10.89
N ALA A 238 8.05 0.42 -10.30
CA ALA A 238 8.17 1.88 -10.29
C ALA A 238 8.29 2.47 -11.70
N ALA A 239 9.03 1.81 -12.61
CA ALA A 239 9.10 2.20 -14.01
C ALA A 239 7.74 2.03 -14.70
N ARG A 240 7.08 0.90 -14.49
CA ARG A 240 5.74 0.61 -15.09
C ARG A 240 4.68 1.60 -14.60
N ALA A 241 4.68 1.94 -13.31
CA ALA A 241 3.77 2.92 -12.73
C ALA A 241 3.98 4.31 -13.33
N ARG A 242 5.25 4.75 -13.47
CA ARG A 242 5.61 6.00 -14.17
C ARG A 242 5.11 5.99 -15.62
N ASP A 243 5.40 4.92 -16.36
CA ASP A 243 5.07 4.81 -17.78
C ASP A 243 3.54 4.79 -18.00
N ALA A 244 2.79 4.13 -17.11
CA ALA A 244 1.32 4.18 -17.13
C ALA A 244 0.79 5.61 -16.97
N ILE A 245 1.39 6.43 -16.09
CA ILE A 245 1.02 7.85 -15.94
C ILE A 245 1.34 8.65 -17.20
N VAL A 246 2.53 8.46 -17.77
CA VAL A 246 2.94 9.18 -19.01
C VAL A 246 1.98 8.86 -20.15
N LEU A 247 1.69 7.59 -20.38
CA LEU A 247 0.77 7.14 -21.42
C LEU A 247 -0.65 7.68 -21.20
N TYR A 248 -1.14 7.64 -19.97
CA TYR A 248 -2.47 8.13 -19.64
C TYR A 248 -2.60 9.65 -19.88
N LEU A 249 -1.61 10.43 -19.48
CA LEU A 249 -1.63 11.88 -19.69
C LEU A 249 -1.46 12.26 -21.15
N GLU A 250 -0.76 11.45 -21.95
CA GLU A 250 -0.70 11.62 -23.40
C GLU A 250 -2.05 11.33 -24.06
N GLU A 251 -2.76 10.27 -23.65
CA GLU A 251 -4.13 10.03 -24.13
C GLU A 251 -5.08 11.19 -23.75
N VAL A 252 -4.95 11.74 -22.55
CA VAL A 252 -5.74 12.93 -22.11
C VAL A 252 -5.40 14.12 -22.98
N ARG A 253 -4.13 14.36 -23.31
CA ARG A 253 -3.68 15.46 -24.15
C ARG A 253 -4.30 15.37 -25.55
N GLN A 254 -4.26 14.17 -26.14
CA GLN A 254 -4.79 13.93 -27.49
C GLN A 254 -6.31 14.09 -27.55
N ARG A 255 -7.03 13.66 -26.51
CA ARG A 255 -8.51 13.70 -26.49
C ARG A 255 -9.10 15.03 -26.02
N GLN A 256 -8.43 15.73 -25.09
CA GLN A 256 -9.01 16.84 -24.33
C GLN A 256 -8.13 18.11 -24.32
N GLY A 257 -6.92 18.05 -24.91
CA GLY A 257 -5.98 19.15 -24.98
C GLY A 257 -5.15 19.38 -23.70
N ALA A 258 -4.15 20.26 -23.80
CA ALA A 258 -3.19 20.54 -22.73
C ALA A 258 -3.81 20.99 -21.38
N PRO A 259 -4.87 21.86 -21.34
CA PRO A 259 -5.46 22.27 -20.07
C PRO A 259 -6.08 21.11 -19.27
N ALA A 260 -6.48 20.00 -19.93
CA ALA A 260 -6.99 18.82 -19.27
C ALA A 260 -5.85 18.04 -18.57
N VAL A 261 -4.66 18.02 -19.15
CA VAL A 261 -3.48 17.37 -18.56
C VAL A 261 -3.20 17.92 -17.17
N ASP A 262 -3.21 19.24 -16.99
CA ASP A 262 -2.97 19.87 -15.68
C ASP A 262 -4.04 19.52 -14.64
N ARG A 263 -5.31 19.45 -15.07
CA ARG A 263 -6.41 19.04 -14.17
C ARG A 263 -6.26 17.59 -13.74
N VAL A 264 -5.94 16.70 -14.68
CA VAL A 264 -5.77 15.26 -14.43
C VAL A 264 -4.50 15.01 -13.63
N TRP A 265 -3.40 15.72 -13.91
CA TRP A 265 -2.18 15.62 -13.12
C TRP A 265 -2.40 15.95 -11.64
N LYS A 266 -3.19 16.98 -11.34
CA LYS A 266 -3.55 17.30 -9.93
C LYS A 266 -4.27 16.16 -9.23
N ARG A 267 -5.10 15.39 -9.93
CA ARG A 267 -5.77 14.20 -9.41
C ARG A 267 -4.77 13.06 -9.19
N ILE A 268 -3.88 12.80 -10.16
CA ILE A 268 -2.80 11.80 -10.03
C ILE A 268 -1.92 12.14 -8.81
N TRP A 269 -1.52 13.40 -8.69
CA TRP A 269 -0.68 13.84 -7.57
C TRP A 269 -1.38 13.72 -6.22
N LEU A 270 -2.67 14.00 -6.16
CA LEU A 270 -3.48 13.78 -4.97
C LEU A 270 -3.53 12.29 -4.59
N GLY A 271 -3.66 11.42 -5.59
CA GLY A 271 -3.58 9.97 -5.42
C GLY A 271 -2.21 9.53 -4.88
N TYR A 272 -1.11 10.05 -5.44
CA TYR A 272 0.24 9.80 -4.92
C TYR A 272 0.38 10.17 -3.44
N GLN A 273 -0.09 11.34 -3.05
CA GLN A 273 -0.05 11.78 -1.65
C GLN A 273 -1.00 11.01 -0.73
N SER A 274 -2.02 10.35 -1.27
CA SER A 274 -3.07 9.71 -0.48
C SER A 274 -2.61 8.47 0.28
N LEU A 275 -1.53 7.80 -0.15
CA LEU A 275 -0.94 6.68 0.57
C LEU A 275 -0.53 7.08 1.99
N HIS A 276 0.12 8.24 2.15
CA HIS A 276 0.48 8.78 3.47
C HIS A 276 -0.77 9.00 4.33
N ALA A 277 -1.81 9.59 3.75
CA ALA A 277 -3.05 9.82 4.49
C ALA A 277 -3.76 8.52 4.89
N ALA A 278 -3.74 7.50 4.03
CA ALA A 278 -4.37 6.20 4.29
C ALA A 278 -3.62 5.39 5.37
N THR A 279 -2.30 5.53 5.46
CA THR A 279 -1.46 4.83 6.45
C THR A 279 -1.32 5.57 7.78
N LEU A 280 -1.68 6.85 7.85
CA LEU A 280 -1.40 7.73 8.99
C LEU A 280 -1.95 7.18 10.32
N SER A 281 -3.20 6.71 10.34
CA SER A 281 -3.83 6.21 11.56
C SER A 281 -3.11 4.99 12.14
N LEU A 282 -2.68 4.06 11.30
CA LEU A 282 -1.91 2.89 11.71
C LEU A 282 -0.49 3.30 12.16
N SER A 283 0.16 4.18 11.40
CA SER A 283 1.51 4.67 11.75
C SER A 283 1.53 5.34 13.12
N LEU A 284 0.53 6.19 13.43
CA LEU A 284 0.39 6.80 14.74
C LEU A 284 0.14 5.76 15.84
N GLY A 285 -0.66 4.72 15.58
CA GLY A 285 -0.89 3.61 16.51
C GLY A 285 0.41 2.84 16.81
N ILE A 286 1.21 2.53 15.79
CA ILE A 286 2.50 1.86 15.94
C ILE A 286 3.49 2.73 16.73
N VAL A 287 3.61 4.01 16.39
CA VAL A 287 4.50 4.94 17.07
C VAL A 287 4.10 5.12 18.54
N SER A 288 2.81 5.29 18.82
CA SER A 288 2.31 5.42 20.20
C SER A 288 2.65 4.19 21.04
N ARG A 289 2.44 2.98 20.48
CA ARG A 289 2.80 1.74 21.17
C ARG A 289 4.31 1.61 21.37
N TYR A 290 5.12 2.02 20.40
CA TYR A 290 6.57 2.03 20.52
C TYR A 290 7.05 2.95 21.65
N VAL A 291 6.48 4.16 21.74
CA VAL A 291 6.81 5.12 22.81
C VAL A 291 6.44 4.56 24.19
N LEU A 292 5.25 3.96 24.34
CA LEU A 292 4.80 3.33 25.57
C LEU A 292 5.71 2.15 25.97
N HIS A 293 6.08 1.31 25.01
CA HIS A 293 7.01 0.20 25.22
C HIS A 293 8.38 0.70 25.73
N ARG A 294 8.92 1.76 25.11
CA ARG A 294 10.19 2.38 25.53
C ARG A 294 10.14 3.04 26.89
N ALA A 295 8.99 3.57 27.31
CA ALA A 295 8.80 4.21 28.59
C ALA A 295 8.64 3.23 29.77
N GLY A 296 8.81 1.92 29.53
CA GLY A 296 8.69 0.88 30.58
C GLY A 296 7.26 0.69 31.09
N ARG A 297 6.27 1.31 30.49
CA ARG A 297 4.87 1.02 30.79
C ARG A 297 4.53 -0.33 30.18
N ARG A 298 4.28 -1.35 31.04
CA ARG A 298 3.68 -2.61 30.59
C ARG A 298 2.39 -2.24 29.86
N VAL A 299 2.40 -2.35 28.56
CA VAL A 299 1.18 -2.39 27.77
C VAL A 299 0.58 -3.75 28.10
N ASP A 300 -0.58 -3.75 28.79
CA ASP A 300 -1.27 -4.95 29.21
C ASP A 300 -1.25 -5.98 28.09
N SER A 301 -0.68 -7.13 28.44
CA SER A 301 -0.39 -8.26 27.57
C SER A 301 -1.65 -9.07 27.27
N HIS A 302 -2.67 -8.46 26.69
CA HIS A 302 -3.66 -9.29 25.97
C HIS A 302 -3.05 -10.04 24.77
N ALA A 303 -1.77 -9.76 24.44
CA ALA A 303 -1.03 -10.54 23.44
C ALA A 303 -0.31 -11.75 24.06
N GLU A 304 -0.05 -11.79 25.35
CA GLU A 304 0.66 -12.94 26.00
C GLU A 304 -0.25 -14.15 26.25
N SER A 305 -1.57 -14.01 26.13
CA SER A 305 -2.50 -15.14 26.26
C SER A 305 -2.82 -15.84 24.93
N TRP A 306 -2.17 -15.46 23.83
CA TRP A 306 -2.42 -15.98 22.47
C TRP A 306 -1.17 -16.55 21.79
N ILE A 307 -0.06 -16.75 22.54
CA ILE A 307 1.12 -17.53 22.11
C ILE A 307 1.03 -18.93 22.66
#